data_ff655138dcd4afe3ab26832630fc02bf
#
_entry.id   ff655138dcd4afe3ab26832630fc02bf
#
_cell.length_a   1.000
_cell.length_b   1.000
_cell.length_c   1.000
_cell.angle_alpha   90.00
_cell.angle_beta   90.00
_cell.angle_gamma   90.00
#
_symmetry.space_group_name_H-M   'P 1'
#
loop_
_entity.id
_entity.type
_entity.pdbx_description
1 polymer ?
#
loop_
_entity_poly.entity_id
_entity_poly.type
_entity_poly.pdbx_seq_one_letter_code
_entity_poly.pdbx_strand_id
1 'polypeptide(L)'
;MGIPPLPLDAEQTAALIELLKAENEENELLLYLLRERVPAGVDDAAYVKASFLSDLTKGKTQSPYISKEDAVELLGTMLGGYNIQPLIDCLEIDGLADDAAVALSNTLLIFDAFNEILELSKTNKYAKIVVDSWAEGEWFTSKQEIPESIKLTVFKVPGEINTDDLSPAPDAWSRPDIPLHALAMLKMPREGISNPLETIEDLKKKGNPLVFVGDVVGTGSSRKSATNSVLWHMGDEIPCIPNKKEGGFCFGGKIAPIFYNTLEDSGAFPVECDVTKLEMGQEIIFEPFNGKILDAKSNEVITEFTLKTDVLLDEVRANGRIPLIIGRQLTDKTREALGLKPTNIFRRPDQEDKSKKGYTLAQKMVGKACGVAGVRAGSYCEPRMTSVGSQDTTGPMTRDELKELACLGFSADLVMQSFCHTAAYPKPVDVETQHSLPDFIKTRGGVSLKPGDGIIHSWLNRMLIPDTVGTGGDSHTRFPIGISFPAGSGLVAFAATLGVMPLDMPESVLVRFKGEMQPGITLRDLVNAIPYAAIQQGHLTVAKKGKKNIFSGKCLEVEGLPNLKVEQAFEISDA
;
A
#
# COMPACT_ATOMS: atom_id res chain seq x y z
N MET A 1 5.69 -19.38 19.89
CA MET A 1 6.28 -18.77 18.70
C MET A 1 6.67 -17.32 18.92
N GLY A 2 6.26 -16.70 20.04
CA GLY A 2 6.61 -15.30 20.38
C GLY A 2 5.97 -14.24 19.48
N ILE A 3 4.88 -14.59 18.81
CA ILE A 3 4.07 -13.69 17.98
C ILE A 3 2.70 -13.47 18.61
N PRO A 4 2.04 -12.32 18.40
CA PRO A 4 0.69 -12.09 18.86
C PRO A 4 -0.30 -13.06 18.20
N PRO A 5 -1.42 -13.39 18.88
CA PRO A 5 -2.50 -14.17 18.27
C PRO A 5 -3.16 -13.39 17.12
N LEU A 6 -3.99 -14.06 16.33
CA LEU A 6 -4.84 -13.39 15.35
C LEU A 6 -5.76 -12.34 16.04
N PRO A 7 -6.15 -11.29 15.33
CA PRO A 7 -7.20 -10.38 15.82
C PRO A 7 -8.49 -11.14 16.14
N LEU A 8 -9.32 -10.56 17.00
CA LEU A 8 -10.60 -11.15 17.35
C LEU A 8 -11.56 -11.16 16.14
N ASP A 9 -12.25 -12.26 15.96
CA ASP A 9 -13.34 -12.37 14.98
C ASP A 9 -14.67 -11.81 15.54
N ALA A 10 -15.72 -11.86 14.71
CA ALA A 10 -17.02 -11.32 15.10
C ALA A 10 -17.67 -12.06 16.29
N GLU A 11 -17.52 -13.38 16.37
CA GLU A 11 -18.07 -14.19 17.46
C GLU A 11 -17.33 -13.90 18.77
N GLN A 12 -16.00 -13.88 18.73
CA GLN A 12 -15.17 -13.54 19.88
C GLN A 12 -15.41 -12.10 20.35
N THR A 13 -15.58 -11.16 19.41
CA THR A 13 -15.90 -9.76 19.73
C THR A 13 -17.29 -9.64 20.37
N ALA A 14 -18.27 -10.37 19.89
CA ALA A 14 -19.60 -10.41 20.51
C ALA A 14 -19.54 -10.98 21.94
N ALA A 15 -18.78 -12.06 22.15
CA ALA A 15 -18.59 -12.65 23.47
C ALA A 15 -17.85 -11.67 24.41
N LEU A 16 -16.83 -10.97 23.94
CA LEU A 16 -16.12 -9.93 24.69
C LEU A 16 -17.08 -8.81 25.13
N ILE A 17 -17.98 -8.36 24.25
CA ILE A 17 -18.96 -7.32 24.56
C ILE A 17 -19.93 -7.77 25.66
N GLU A 18 -20.37 -9.02 25.66
CA GLU A 18 -21.23 -9.52 26.76
C GLU A 18 -20.49 -9.51 28.10
N LEU A 19 -19.19 -9.79 28.13
CA LEU A 19 -18.38 -9.67 29.35
C LEU A 19 -18.22 -8.21 29.79
N LEU A 20 -18.12 -7.26 28.85
CA LEU A 20 -17.99 -5.82 29.16
C LEU A 20 -19.30 -5.17 29.64
N LYS A 21 -20.45 -5.82 29.48
CA LYS A 21 -21.76 -5.36 29.97
C LYS A 21 -21.98 -5.70 31.43
N ALA A 22 -21.18 -6.60 32.00
CA ALA A 22 -21.29 -7.05 33.38
C ALA A 22 -20.00 -6.75 34.17
N GLU A 23 -20.09 -6.67 35.50
CA GLU A 23 -18.90 -6.55 36.36
C GLU A 23 -17.98 -7.77 36.19
N ASN A 24 -16.69 -7.53 36.01
CA ASN A 24 -15.66 -8.55 35.76
C ASN A 24 -14.34 -8.14 36.40
N GLU A 25 -13.63 -9.09 37.01
CA GLU A 25 -12.33 -8.84 37.65
C GLU A 25 -11.21 -8.58 36.64
N GLU A 26 -11.35 -9.06 35.38
CA GLU A 26 -10.36 -8.91 34.31
C GLU A 26 -10.66 -7.70 33.38
N ASN A 27 -11.30 -6.66 33.88
CA ASN A 27 -11.78 -5.52 33.10
C ASN A 27 -10.68 -4.84 32.27
N GLU A 28 -9.46 -4.70 32.81
CA GLU A 28 -8.32 -4.10 32.07
C GLU A 28 -7.96 -4.93 30.83
N LEU A 29 -7.95 -6.26 30.95
CA LEU A 29 -7.72 -7.15 29.80
C LEU A 29 -8.85 -7.05 28.78
N LEU A 30 -10.11 -7.01 29.23
CA LEU A 30 -11.27 -6.90 28.33
C LEU A 30 -11.25 -5.57 27.56
N LEU A 31 -10.91 -4.45 28.22
CA LEU A 31 -10.75 -3.15 27.57
C LEU A 31 -9.58 -3.13 26.58
N TYR A 32 -8.44 -3.72 26.94
CA TYR A 32 -7.31 -3.90 26.03
C TYR A 32 -7.72 -4.71 24.79
N LEU A 33 -8.44 -5.82 24.97
CA LEU A 33 -8.91 -6.65 23.85
C LEU A 33 -9.85 -5.87 22.92
N LEU A 34 -10.77 -5.09 23.47
CA LEU A 34 -11.69 -4.27 22.67
C LEU A 34 -10.95 -3.17 21.90
N ARG A 35 -9.96 -2.51 22.53
CA ARG A 35 -9.21 -1.41 21.93
C ARG A 35 -8.19 -1.91 20.89
N GLU A 36 -7.35 -2.88 21.28
CA GLU A 36 -6.13 -3.22 20.55
C GLU A 36 -6.24 -4.53 19.74
N ARG A 37 -7.27 -5.36 19.97
CA ARG A 37 -7.34 -6.68 19.36
C ARG A 37 -8.53 -6.90 18.41
N VAL A 38 -9.46 -5.95 18.34
CA VAL A 38 -10.53 -5.94 17.34
C VAL A 38 -10.06 -5.16 16.12
N PRO A 39 -10.18 -5.70 14.88
CA PRO A 39 -9.86 -4.97 13.66
C PRO A 39 -10.54 -3.60 13.60
N ALA A 40 -9.89 -2.61 12.99
CA ALA A 40 -10.37 -1.23 12.96
C ALA A 40 -11.06 -0.81 11.65
N GLY A 41 -11.04 -1.67 10.61
CA GLY A 41 -11.61 -1.40 9.29
C GLY A 41 -13.07 -1.82 9.13
N VAL A 42 -13.48 -2.20 7.92
CA VAL A 42 -14.85 -2.67 7.62
C VAL A 42 -14.92 -4.19 7.53
N ASP A 43 -14.65 -4.86 8.63
CA ASP A 43 -14.86 -6.29 8.79
C ASP A 43 -15.96 -6.59 9.80
N ASP A 44 -16.38 -7.86 9.89
CA ASP A 44 -17.53 -8.24 10.71
C ASP A 44 -17.30 -7.98 12.21
N ALA A 45 -16.07 -8.14 12.69
CA ALA A 45 -15.71 -7.85 14.09
C ALA A 45 -15.79 -6.34 14.40
N ALA A 46 -15.30 -5.51 13.45
CA ALA A 46 -15.42 -4.05 13.57
C ALA A 46 -16.88 -3.58 13.54
N TYR A 47 -17.74 -4.22 12.74
CA TYR A 47 -19.17 -3.94 12.75
C TYR A 47 -19.79 -4.20 14.13
N VAL A 48 -19.46 -5.33 14.77
CA VAL A 48 -19.94 -5.69 16.11
C VAL A 48 -19.45 -4.66 17.14
N LYS A 49 -18.16 -4.27 17.09
CA LYS A 49 -17.58 -3.23 17.97
C LYS A 49 -18.31 -1.89 17.77
N ALA A 50 -18.43 -1.39 16.54
CA ALA A 50 -19.07 -0.11 16.24
C ALA A 50 -20.55 -0.08 16.68
N SER A 51 -21.28 -1.17 16.47
CA SER A 51 -22.67 -1.29 16.89
C SER A 51 -22.83 -1.19 18.41
N PHE A 52 -21.99 -1.88 19.18
CA PHE A 52 -21.99 -1.82 20.64
C PHE A 52 -21.66 -0.39 21.13
N LEU A 53 -20.61 0.23 20.58
CA LEU A 53 -20.21 1.58 20.97
C LEU A 53 -21.31 2.62 20.63
N SER A 54 -21.95 2.48 19.45
CA SER A 54 -23.11 3.30 19.07
C SER A 54 -24.29 3.14 20.03
N ASP A 55 -24.56 1.91 20.49
CA ASP A 55 -25.63 1.67 21.44
C ASP A 55 -25.31 2.25 22.84
N LEU A 56 -24.04 2.28 23.25
CA LEU A 56 -23.60 2.96 24.48
C LEU A 56 -23.84 4.48 24.38
N THR A 57 -23.42 5.13 23.28
CA THR A 57 -23.61 6.57 23.10
C THR A 57 -25.08 6.96 23.13
N LYS A 58 -25.95 6.14 22.56
CA LYS A 58 -27.42 6.33 22.51
C LYS A 58 -28.13 5.91 23.81
N GLY A 59 -27.41 5.35 24.79
CA GLY A 59 -27.99 4.84 26.03
C GLY A 59 -28.89 3.63 25.89
N LYS A 60 -28.79 2.88 24.79
CA LYS A 60 -29.53 1.63 24.57
C LYS A 60 -28.96 0.44 25.30
N THR A 61 -27.67 0.52 25.63
CA THR A 61 -26.96 -0.45 26.47
C THR A 61 -26.05 0.29 27.46
N GLN A 62 -25.52 -0.43 28.44
CA GLN A 62 -24.62 0.11 29.44
C GLN A 62 -23.43 -0.82 29.64
N SER A 63 -22.32 -0.25 30.10
CA SER A 63 -21.13 -0.98 30.54
C SER A 63 -20.65 -0.32 31.86
N PRO A 64 -20.23 -1.08 32.86
CA PRO A 64 -19.63 -0.51 34.06
C PRO A 64 -18.23 0.08 33.81
N TYR A 65 -17.63 -0.19 32.62
CA TYR A 65 -16.24 0.15 32.31
C TYR A 65 -16.07 1.14 31.17
N ILE A 66 -17.12 1.41 30.42
CA ILE A 66 -17.08 2.28 29.22
C ILE A 66 -18.19 3.31 29.36
N SER A 67 -17.82 4.56 29.59
CA SER A 67 -18.74 5.70 29.56
C SER A 67 -19.19 5.99 28.13
N LYS A 68 -20.10 6.94 27.95
CA LYS A 68 -20.50 7.40 26.60
C LYS A 68 -19.36 8.15 25.90
N GLU A 69 -18.60 8.91 26.65
CA GLU A 69 -17.42 9.65 26.20
C GLU A 69 -16.32 8.66 25.74
N ASP A 70 -16.02 7.63 26.55
CA ASP A 70 -15.08 6.55 26.16
C ASP A 70 -15.55 5.83 24.89
N ALA A 71 -16.86 5.64 24.71
CA ALA A 71 -17.41 5.01 23.52
C ALA A 71 -17.18 5.87 22.26
N VAL A 72 -17.29 7.21 22.37
CA VAL A 72 -16.96 8.13 21.25
C VAL A 72 -15.46 8.09 20.97
N GLU A 73 -14.59 8.11 21.99
CA GLU A 73 -13.14 7.96 21.80
C GLU A 73 -12.81 6.66 21.07
N LEU A 74 -13.38 5.53 21.52
CA LEU A 74 -13.18 4.22 20.89
C LEU A 74 -13.70 4.15 19.45
N LEU A 75 -14.83 4.82 19.12
CA LEU A 75 -15.28 4.99 17.74
C LEU A 75 -14.26 5.78 16.92
N GLY A 76 -13.64 6.81 17.49
CA GLY A 76 -12.60 7.62 16.87
C GLY A 76 -11.30 6.86 16.58
N THR A 77 -11.06 5.69 17.21
CA THR A 77 -9.91 4.82 16.89
C THR A 77 -10.12 3.94 15.66
N MET A 78 -11.33 3.90 15.10
CA MET A 78 -11.63 3.12 13.90
C MET A 78 -11.32 3.92 12.64
N LEU A 79 -10.99 3.21 11.55
CA LEU A 79 -10.45 3.82 10.34
C LEU A 79 -11.50 4.54 9.46
N GLY A 80 -12.76 4.15 9.56
CA GLY A 80 -13.85 4.66 8.72
C GLY A 80 -14.95 3.61 8.51
N GLY A 81 -15.96 3.95 7.73
CA GLY A 81 -17.09 3.07 7.44
C GLY A 81 -18.06 2.96 8.62
N TYR A 82 -17.98 1.90 9.42
CA TYR A 82 -18.98 1.60 10.46
C TYR A 82 -19.03 2.59 11.64
N ASN A 83 -17.97 3.33 11.90
CA ASN A 83 -17.93 4.34 12.97
C ASN A 83 -18.43 5.73 12.53
N ILE A 84 -18.52 5.99 11.22
CA ILE A 84 -18.81 7.34 10.70
C ILE A 84 -20.21 7.81 11.10
N GLN A 85 -21.25 7.05 10.79
CA GLN A 85 -22.61 7.44 11.14
C GLN A 85 -22.83 7.56 12.66
N PRO A 86 -22.35 6.62 13.51
CA PRO A 86 -22.38 6.82 14.97
C PRO A 86 -21.73 8.12 15.46
N LEU A 87 -20.60 8.52 14.87
CA LEU A 87 -19.93 9.77 15.22
C LEU A 87 -20.72 11.00 14.75
N ILE A 88 -21.32 10.95 13.53
CA ILE A 88 -22.21 12.01 13.04
C ILE A 88 -23.42 12.18 13.98
N ASP A 89 -24.05 11.09 14.38
CA ASP A 89 -25.17 11.10 15.32
C ASP A 89 -24.77 11.76 16.67
N CYS A 90 -23.55 11.54 17.12
CA CYS A 90 -23.03 12.12 18.37
C CYS A 90 -22.80 13.65 18.28
N LEU A 91 -22.67 14.25 17.07
CA LEU A 91 -22.58 15.71 16.92
C LEU A 91 -23.85 16.45 17.39
N GLU A 92 -24.95 15.73 17.53
CA GLU A 92 -26.24 16.27 17.99
C GLU A 92 -26.54 15.91 19.47
N ILE A 93 -25.64 15.19 20.16
CA ILE A 93 -25.82 14.77 21.55
C ILE A 93 -25.02 15.69 22.49
N ASP A 94 -25.72 16.39 23.39
CA ASP A 94 -25.07 17.22 24.40
C ASP A 94 -24.11 16.39 25.27
N GLY A 95 -22.88 16.89 25.44
CA GLY A 95 -21.82 16.25 26.20
C GLY A 95 -20.94 15.29 25.39
N LEU A 96 -21.35 14.87 24.16
CA LEU A 96 -20.55 14.00 23.28
C LEU A 96 -20.07 14.70 22.00
N ALA A 97 -20.67 15.83 21.67
CA ALA A 97 -20.48 16.47 20.38
C ALA A 97 -19.05 17.02 20.17
N ASP A 98 -18.38 17.48 21.21
CA ASP A 98 -16.99 17.93 21.14
C ASP A 98 -16.05 16.76 20.80
N ASP A 99 -16.18 15.62 21.51
CA ASP A 99 -15.35 14.44 21.29
C ASP A 99 -15.61 13.81 19.91
N ALA A 100 -16.89 13.80 19.48
CA ALA A 100 -17.28 13.35 18.15
C ALA A 100 -16.68 14.24 17.03
N ALA A 101 -16.63 15.56 17.24
CA ALA A 101 -16.00 16.47 16.30
C ALA A 101 -14.50 16.21 16.20
N VAL A 102 -13.80 15.98 17.32
CA VAL A 102 -12.38 15.62 17.33
C VAL A 102 -12.15 14.29 16.59
N ALA A 103 -12.98 13.26 16.85
CA ALA A 103 -12.88 11.98 16.18
C ALA A 103 -13.07 12.09 14.66
N LEU A 104 -14.11 12.79 14.20
CA LEU A 104 -14.37 12.99 12.77
C LEU A 104 -13.31 13.86 12.08
N SER A 105 -12.75 14.86 12.76
CA SER A 105 -11.67 15.70 12.24
C SER A 105 -10.42 14.89 11.87
N ASN A 106 -10.16 13.81 12.60
CA ASN A 106 -9.00 12.92 12.40
C ASN A 106 -9.32 11.70 11.51
N THR A 107 -10.58 11.45 11.16
CA THR A 107 -10.97 10.33 10.29
C THR A 107 -10.88 10.74 8.84
N LEU A 108 -9.99 10.09 8.06
CA LEU A 108 -9.76 10.43 6.65
C LEU A 108 -10.71 9.70 5.69
N LEU A 109 -11.15 8.48 6.03
CA LEU A 109 -11.97 7.63 5.17
C LEU A 109 -13.47 7.96 5.33
N ILE A 110 -13.82 9.21 5.02
CA ILE A 110 -15.16 9.79 5.17
C ILE A 110 -16.06 9.46 3.97
N PHE A 111 -15.48 9.38 2.75
CA PHE A 111 -16.16 9.06 1.48
C PHE A 111 -17.51 9.79 1.29
N ASP A 112 -18.61 9.02 1.21
CA ASP A 112 -19.95 9.56 0.92
C ASP A 112 -20.49 10.44 2.03
N ALA A 113 -20.07 10.24 3.29
CA ALA A 113 -20.49 11.05 4.43
C ALA A 113 -19.98 12.50 4.38
N PHE A 114 -19.02 12.82 3.51
CA PHE A 114 -18.50 14.17 3.33
C PHE A 114 -19.60 15.20 3.07
N ASN A 115 -20.54 14.90 2.17
CA ASN A 115 -21.61 15.83 1.80
C ASN A 115 -22.62 16.03 2.95
N GLU A 116 -22.89 14.98 3.72
CA GLU A 116 -23.76 15.04 4.89
C GLU A 116 -23.17 15.96 5.97
N ILE A 117 -21.88 15.78 6.32
CA ILE A 117 -21.19 16.60 7.31
C ILE A 117 -21.07 18.05 6.83
N LEU A 118 -20.79 18.27 5.55
CA LEU A 118 -20.74 19.62 4.95
C LEU A 118 -22.10 20.32 5.03
N GLU A 119 -23.20 19.62 4.77
CA GLU A 119 -24.52 20.20 4.90
C GLU A 119 -24.88 20.49 6.36
N LEU A 120 -24.59 19.53 7.26
CA LEU A 120 -24.80 19.68 8.70
C LEU A 120 -23.99 20.84 9.29
N SER A 121 -22.82 21.15 8.74
CA SER A 121 -21.98 22.28 9.20
C SER A 121 -22.63 23.65 9.07
N LYS A 122 -23.68 23.76 8.26
CA LYS A 122 -24.43 25.04 8.10
C LYS A 122 -25.29 25.37 9.32
N THR A 123 -25.66 24.38 10.13
CA THR A 123 -26.58 24.55 11.27
C THR A 123 -26.00 24.02 12.58
N ASN A 124 -25.06 23.10 12.53
CA ASN A 124 -24.41 22.49 13.69
C ASN A 124 -22.97 23.03 13.84
N LYS A 125 -22.68 23.66 14.98
CA LYS A 125 -21.36 24.24 15.26
C LYS A 125 -20.24 23.21 15.32
N TYR A 126 -20.52 21.98 15.74
CA TYR A 126 -19.54 20.91 15.87
C TYR A 126 -19.19 20.30 14.50
N ALA A 127 -20.19 20.10 13.64
CA ALA A 127 -19.95 19.74 12.26
C ALA A 127 -19.14 20.84 11.53
N LYS A 128 -19.34 22.11 11.89
CA LYS A 128 -18.52 23.21 11.36
C LYS A 128 -17.06 23.09 11.80
N ILE A 129 -16.79 22.74 13.06
CA ILE A 129 -15.43 22.49 13.56
C ILE A 129 -14.76 21.40 12.72
N VAL A 130 -15.45 20.31 12.44
CA VAL A 130 -14.94 19.21 11.60
C VAL A 130 -14.55 19.70 10.20
N VAL A 131 -15.45 20.43 9.55
CA VAL A 131 -15.21 20.96 8.18
C VAL A 131 -14.06 21.98 8.17
N ASP A 132 -14.00 22.88 9.16
CA ASP A 132 -12.91 23.84 9.30
C ASP A 132 -11.56 23.13 9.51
N SER A 133 -11.52 22.10 10.38
CA SER A 133 -10.33 21.27 10.63
C SER A 133 -9.83 20.57 9.36
N TRP A 134 -10.73 19.98 8.56
CA TRP A 134 -10.36 19.39 7.27
C TRP A 134 -9.83 20.44 6.30
N ALA A 135 -10.42 21.62 6.24
CA ALA A 135 -9.98 22.72 5.38
C ALA A 135 -8.57 23.23 5.75
N GLU A 136 -8.24 23.27 7.03
CA GLU A 136 -6.90 23.66 7.52
C GLU A 136 -5.89 22.51 7.48
N GLY A 137 -6.33 21.26 7.23
CA GLY A 137 -5.47 20.09 7.16
C GLY A 137 -4.86 19.71 8.51
N GLU A 138 -5.62 19.90 9.60
CA GLU A 138 -5.15 19.62 10.97
C GLU A 138 -4.79 18.16 11.17
N TRP A 139 -5.47 17.22 10.48
CA TRP A 139 -5.14 15.80 10.46
C TRP A 139 -3.67 15.51 10.08
N PHE A 140 -3.04 16.44 9.34
CA PHE A 140 -1.64 16.36 8.90
C PHE A 140 -0.73 17.25 9.75
N THR A 141 -1.12 18.49 9.99
CA THR A 141 -0.28 19.47 10.70
C THR A 141 -0.12 19.17 12.18
N SER A 142 -1.09 18.45 12.79
CA SER A 142 -1.01 17.97 14.17
C SER A 142 -0.06 16.78 14.36
N LYS A 143 0.32 16.07 13.27
CA LYS A 143 1.27 14.98 13.35
C LYS A 143 2.69 15.48 13.62
N GLN A 144 3.46 14.66 14.32
CA GLN A 144 4.86 14.98 14.65
C GLN A 144 5.66 15.26 13.38
N GLU A 145 6.46 16.31 13.40
CA GLU A 145 7.39 16.62 12.34
C GLU A 145 8.54 15.60 12.31
N ILE A 146 9.07 15.35 11.12
CA ILE A 146 10.25 14.49 10.97
C ILE A 146 11.42 15.19 11.65
N PRO A 147 12.17 14.52 12.54
CA PRO A 147 13.36 15.10 13.17
C PRO A 147 14.44 15.43 12.14
N GLU A 148 15.20 16.49 12.37
CA GLU A 148 16.35 16.88 11.53
C GLU A 148 17.44 15.81 11.50
N SER A 149 17.57 15.03 12.59
CA SER A 149 18.51 13.92 12.69
C SER A 149 17.89 12.75 13.47
N ILE A 150 18.11 11.54 12.98
CA ILE A 150 17.57 10.30 13.55
C ILE A 150 18.72 9.33 13.77
N LYS A 151 18.89 8.86 15.00
CA LYS A 151 19.91 7.83 15.31
C LYS A 151 19.34 6.45 14.99
N LEU A 152 20.04 5.67 14.17
CA LEU A 152 19.62 4.36 13.70
C LEU A 152 20.70 3.30 13.98
N THR A 153 20.29 2.04 14.07
CA THR A 153 21.20 0.89 14.10
C THR A 153 21.04 0.06 12.82
N VAL A 154 22.13 -0.23 12.16
CA VAL A 154 22.15 -0.91 10.86
C VAL A 154 21.92 -2.42 11.01
N PHE A 155 20.93 -2.95 10.31
CA PHE A 155 20.78 -4.37 10.01
C PHE A 155 21.09 -4.58 8.52
N LYS A 156 22.26 -5.14 8.20
CA LYS A 156 22.75 -5.26 6.82
C LYS A 156 22.64 -6.68 6.28
N VAL A 157 22.03 -6.81 5.11
CA VAL A 157 21.96 -8.05 4.33
C VAL A 157 22.76 -7.87 3.05
N PRO A 158 23.89 -8.58 2.88
CA PRO A 158 24.77 -8.43 1.70
C PRO A 158 24.12 -8.94 0.40
N GLY A 159 24.47 -8.31 -0.71
CA GLY A 159 24.12 -8.73 -2.07
C GLY A 159 22.71 -8.35 -2.50
N GLU A 160 22.19 -9.03 -3.53
CA GLU A 160 20.82 -8.86 -4.01
C GLU A 160 19.83 -9.57 -3.10
N ILE A 161 18.82 -8.87 -2.65
CA ILE A 161 17.74 -9.36 -1.80
C ILE A 161 16.46 -9.30 -2.64
N ASN A 162 15.94 -10.46 -3.00
CA ASN A 162 14.69 -10.55 -3.74
C ASN A 162 13.49 -10.72 -2.80
N THR A 163 12.30 -10.61 -3.33
CA THR A 163 11.07 -10.75 -2.54
C THR A 163 10.83 -12.18 -2.04
N ASP A 164 11.49 -13.21 -2.61
CA ASP A 164 11.46 -14.56 -2.06
C ASP A 164 12.35 -14.70 -0.82
N ASP A 165 13.41 -13.90 -0.69
CA ASP A 165 14.21 -13.84 0.54
C ASP A 165 13.39 -13.25 1.70
N LEU A 166 12.53 -12.30 1.43
CA LEU A 166 11.73 -11.57 2.43
C LEU A 166 10.34 -12.18 2.67
N SER A 167 9.77 -12.84 1.66
CA SER A 167 8.45 -13.46 1.67
C SER A 167 8.46 -14.72 0.79
N PRO A 168 9.00 -15.85 1.30
CA PRO A 168 9.19 -17.05 0.53
C PRO A 168 7.90 -17.63 -0.07
N ALA A 169 7.95 -18.06 -1.33
CA ALA A 169 6.80 -18.63 -2.02
C ALA A 169 6.21 -19.90 -1.32
N PRO A 170 7.02 -20.81 -0.74
CA PRO A 170 6.48 -21.94 0.03
C PRO A 170 5.63 -21.53 1.25
N ASP A 171 5.85 -20.33 1.79
CA ASP A 171 5.12 -19.79 2.94
C ASP A 171 4.00 -18.82 2.55
N ALA A 172 3.61 -18.77 1.27
CA ALA A 172 2.58 -17.84 0.77
C ALA A 172 1.25 -17.93 1.53
N TRP A 173 0.93 -19.10 2.07
CA TRP A 173 -0.29 -19.34 2.85
C TRP A 173 -0.37 -18.51 4.15
N SER A 174 0.75 -18.11 4.72
CA SER A 174 0.82 -17.32 5.96
C SER A 174 0.83 -15.80 5.71
N ARG A 175 0.88 -15.33 4.46
CA ARG A 175 0.98 -13.88 4.14
C ARG A 175 -0.08 -12.98 4.76
N PRO A 176 -1.34 -13.41 4.92
CA PRO A 176 -2.36 -12.60 5.58
C PRO A 176 -2.09 -12.43 7.09
N ASP A 177 -1.41 -13.37 7.71
CA ASP A 177 -0.96 -13.28 9.10
C ASP A 177 0.47 -12.71 9.13
N ILE A 178 0.57 -11.38 9.15
CA ILE A 178 1.85 -10.66 9.06
C ILE A 178 2.86 -11.13 10.12
N PRO A 179 2.52 -11.23 11.43
CA PRO A 179 3.43 -11.73 12.44
C PRO A 179 3.98 -13.13 12.16
N LEU A 180 3.10 -14.03 11.75
CA LEU A 180 3.49 -15.41 11.43
C LEU A 180 4.37 -15.46 10.17
N HIS A 181 3.98 -14.71 9.13
CA HIS A 181 4.72 -14.69 7.87
C HIS A 181 6.12 -14.08 8.03
N ALA A 182 6.27 -13.04 8.86
CA ALA A 182 7.54 -12.39 9.13
C ALA A 182 8.59 -13.33 9.75
N LEU A 183 8.18 -14.43 10.39
CA LEU A 183 9.11 -15.47 10.86
C LEU A 183 9.82 -16.20 9.72
N ALA A 184 9.30 -16.13 8.50
CA ALA A 184 9.92 -16.74 7.33
C ALA A 184 10.94 -15.82 6.63
N MET A 185 11.09 -14.57 7.06
CA MET A 185 12.02 -13.61 6.48
C MET A 185 13.47 -14.12 6.62
N LEU A 186 14.19 -14.15 5.48
CA LEU A 186 15.60 -14.56 5.42
C LEU A 186 15.89 -15.97 5.97
N LYS A 187 14.90 -16.87 5.97
CA LYS A 187 15.06 -18.25 6.51
C LYS A 187 15.97 -19.13 5.65
N MET A 188 16.15 -18.81 4.37
CA MET A 188 17.07 -19.55 3.50
C MET A 188 18.51 -19.15 3.80
N PRO A 189 19.45 -20.13 3.86
CA PRO A 189 20.86 -19.85 4.11
C PRO A 189 21.41 -18.81 3.12
N ARG A 190 22.15 -17.83 3.65
CA ARG A 190 22.69 -16.72 2.88
C ARG A 190 24.08 -16.37 3.35
N GLU A 191 25.00 -16.12 2.41
CA GLU A 191 26.36 -15.69 2.73
C GLU A 191 26.35 -14.35 3.48
N GLY A 192 27.14 -14.23 4.54
CA GLY A 192 27.31 -13.01 5.31
C GLY A 192 26.22 -12.73 6.36
N ILE A 193 25.23 -13.61 6.53
CA ILE A 193 24.26 -13.50 7.60
C ILE A 193 23.86 -14.88 8.13
N SER A 194 23.92 -15.04 9.44
CA SER A 194 23.42 -16.22 10.17
C SER A 194 22.41 -15.76 11.21
N ASN A 195 21.38 -16.58 11.48
CA ASN A 195 20.34 -16.29 12.47
C ASN A 195 19.76 -14.86 12.37
N PRO A 196 19.21 -14.45 11.20
CA PRO A 196 18.83 -13.05 10.97
C PRO A 196 17.85 -12.52 12.01
N LEU A 197 16.85 -13.29 12.43
CA LEU A 197 15.85 -12.84 13.41
C LEU A 197 16.44 -12.67 14.80
N GLU A 198 17.33 -13.56 15.23
CA GLU A 198 18.06 -13.41 16.50
C GLU A 198 18.96 -12.17 16.48
N THR A 199 19.66 -11.95 15.37
CA THR A 199 20.45 -10.73 15.16
C THR A 199 19.62 -9.46 15.26
N ILE A 200 18.42 -9.45 14.67
CA ILE A 200 17.48 -8.32 14.78
C ILE A 200 17.11 -8.05 16.24
N GLU A 201 16.74 -9.10 16.98
CA GLU A 201 16.36 -8.95 18.40
C GLU A 201 17.54 -8.47 19.27
N ASP A 202 18.76 -8.91 18.98
CA ASP A 202 19.95 -8.42 19.67
C ASP A 202 20.26 -6.95 19.34
N LEU A 203 20.06 -6.54 18.09
CA LEU A 203 20.25 -5.15 17.69
C LEU A 203 19.21 -4.20 18.30
N LYS A 204 17.96 -4.63 18.45
CA LYS A 204 16.91 -3.86 19.12
C LYS A 204 17.28 -3.51 20.58
N LYS A 205 18.05 -4.35 21.26
CA LYS A 205 18.53 -4.08 22.65
C LYS A 205 19.41 -2.84 22.75
N LYS A 206 19.92 -2.31 21.62
CA LYS A 206 20.66 -1.03 21.61
C LYS A 206 19.76 0.20 21.80
N GLY A 207 18.44 0.05 21.66
CA GLY A 207 17.45 1.10 21.93
C GLY A 207 17.26 2.12 20.82
N ASN A 208 17.92 1.96 19.65
CA ASN A 208 17.66 2.81 18.48
C ASN A 208 16.76 2.05 17.48
N PRO A 209 15.94 2.75 16.68
CA PRO A 209 15.26 2.14 15.54
C PRO A 209 16.26 1.46 14.61
N LEU A 210 15.84 0.34 14.00
CA LEU A 210 16.67 -0.38 13.04
C LEU A 210 16.46 0.17 11.63
N VAL A 211 17.52 0.16 10.83
CA VAL A 211 17.44 0.37 9.38
C VAL A 211 17.82 -0.91 8.65
N PHE A 212 16.93 -1.37 7.76
CA PHE A 212 17.22 -2.47 6.84
C PHE A 212 18.13 -1.98 5.72
N VAL A 213 19.30 -2.61 5.54
CA VAL A 213 20.29 -2.20 4.56
C VAL A 213 20.65 -3.34 3.61
N GLY A 214 20.62 -3.07 2.30
CA GLY A 214 21.00 -4.06 1.28
C GLY A 214 21.61 -3.43 0.03
N ASP A 215 22.42 -4.19 -0.71
CA ASP A 215 23.06 -3.67 -1.95
C ASP A 215 22.00 -3.45 -3.04
N VAL A 216 21.12 -4.44 -3.26
CA VAL A 216 19.94 -4.34 -4.13
C VAL A 216 18.77 -4.97 -3.41
N VAL A 217 17.69 -4.23 -3.20
CA VAL A 217 16.57 -4.65 -2.35
C VAL A 217 15.26 -4.77 -3.13
N GLY A 218 14.51 -5.84 -2.87
CA GLY A 218 13.12 -5.99 -3.31
C GLY A 218 12.94 -6.37 -4.78
N THR A 219 13.94 -6.99 -5.42
CA THR A 219 13.81 -7.52 -6.78
C THR A 219 12.88 -8.75 -6.82
N GLY A 220 12.39 -9.09 -8.00
CA GLY A 220 11.51 -10.24 -8.22
C GLY A 220 10.03 -9.85 -8.24
N SER A 221 9.17 -10.74 -7.75
CA SER A 221 7.72 -10.57 -7.82
C SER A 221 7.21 -9.42 -6.93
N SER A 222 6.11 -8.78 -7.36
CA SER A 222 5.42 -7.75 -6.57
C SER A 222 4.74 -8.37 -5.35
N ARG A 223 5.31 -8.17 -4.16
CA ARG A 223 4.78 -8.76 -2.91
C ARG A 223 4.82 -7.75 -1.76
N LYS A 224 3.65 -7.21 -1.40
CA LYS A 224 3.53 -6.39 -0.18
C LYS A 224 3.96 -7.17 1.07
N SER A 225 3.73 -8.48 1.10
CA SER A 225 4.19 -9.34 2.21
C SER A 225 5.70 -9.27 2.46
N ALA A 226 6.50 -9.02 1.42
CA ALA A 226 7.94 -8.80 1.61
C ALA A 226 8.23 -7.51 2.39
N THR A 227 7.51 -6.43 2.07
CA THR A 227 7.57 -5.18 2.83
C THR A 227 7.03 -5.38 4.24
N ASN A 228 5.86 -6.01 4.40
CA ASN A 228 5.28 -6.30 5.71
C ASN A 228 6.24 -7.09 6.61
N SER A 229 6.98 -8.06 6.06
CA SER A 229 8.00 -8.81 6.82
C SER A 229 9.13 -7.90 7.31
N VAL A 230 9.62 -6.99 6.46
CA VAL A 230 10.64 -6.02 6.88
C VAL A 230 10.08 -5.09 7.97
N LEU A 231 8.89 -4.53 7.75
CA LEU A 231 8.28 -3.59 8.69
C LEU A 231 7.89 -4.25 10.01
N TRP A 232 7.51 -5.54 10.00
CA TRP A 232 7.26 -6.27 11.25
C TRP A 232 8.47 -6.24 12.19
N HIS A 233 9.67 -6.26 11.65
CA HIS A 233 10.90 -6.22 12.41
C HIS A 233 11.49 -4.82 12.62
N MET A 234 11.25 -3.90 11.69
CA MET A 234 11.89 -2.57 11.66
C MET A 234 10.94 -1.39 11.89
N GLY A 235 9.64 -1.60 11.75
CA GLY A 235 8.63 -0.55 11.89
C GLY A 235 8.02 -0.47 13.29
N ASP A 236 7.16 0.54 13.46
CA ASP A 236 6.45 0.86 14.69
C ASP A 236 5.04 0.24 14.71
N GLU A 237 4.52 0.00 15.89
CA GLU A 237 3.14 -0.47 16.07
C GLU A 237 2.15 0.66 15.74
N ILE A 238 1.04 0.30 15.10
CA ILE A 238 -0.05 1.23 14.82
C ILE A 238 -1.08 1.09 15.93
N PRO A 239 -1.30 2.15 16.73
CA PRO A 239 -2.28 2.08 17.83
C PRO A 239 -3.66 1.64 17.34
N CYS A 240 -4.29 0.74 18.07
CA CYS A 240 -5.63 0.19 17.79
C CYS A 240 -5.75 -0.61 16.48
N ILE A 241 -4.64 -0.91 15.78
CA ILE A 241 -4.62 -1.76 14.58
C ILE A 241 -3.78 -3.00 14.87
N PRO A 242 -4.41 -4.15 15.11
CA PRO A 242 -3.69 -5.36 15.48
C PRO A 242 -2.84 -5.94 14.34
N ASN A 243 -1.70 -6.51 14.69
CA ASN A 243 -0.86 -7.34 13.83
C ASN A 243 -0.31 -6.65 12.57
N LYS A 244 -0.23 -5.32 12.57
CA LYS A 244 0.35 -4.51 11.49
C LYS A 244 1.32 -3.49 12.06
N LYS A 245 2.33 -3.14 11.27
CA LYS A 245 3.30 -2.09 11.59
C LYS A 245 3.49 -1.17 10.40
N GLU A 246 3.88 0.06 10.69
CA GLU A 246 4.16 1.11 9.70
C GLU A 246 5.51 1.78 9.97
N GLY A 247 5.91 2.70 9.11
CA GLY A 247 7.17 3.44 9.28
C GLY A 247 8.41 2.59 9.01
N GLY A 248 9.48 2.84 9.75
CA GLY A 248 10.76 2.15 9.60
C GLY A 248 11.63 2.69 8.46
N PHE A 249 12.83 2.13 8.32
CA PHE A 249 13.87 2.64 7.42
C PHE A 249 14.42 1.52 6.54
N CYS A 250 14.59 1.80 5.23
CA CYS A 250 15.19 0.87 4.29
C CYS A 250 16.18 1.60 3.38
N PHE A 251 17.48 1.31 3.51
CA PHE A 251 18.52 1.89 2.67
C PHE A 251 19.05 0.86 1.69
N GLY A 252 19.12 1.23 0.42
CA GLY A 252 19.61 0.34 -0.64
C GLY A 252 20.60 1.02 -1.55
N GLY A 253 21.61 0.27 -2.03
CA GLY A 253 22.38 0.72 -3.19
C GLY A 253 21.45 0.90 -4.40
N LYS A 254 20.45 0.03 -4.49
CA LYS A 254 19.29 0.14 -5.38
C LYS A 254 18.07 -0.49 -4.70
N ILE A 255 16.90 0.11 -4.85
CA ILE A 255 15.64 -0.45 -4.38
C ILE A 255 14.73 -0.65 -5.60
N ALA A 256 14.18 -1.86 -5.76
CA ALA A 256 13.29 -2.15 -6.89
C ALA A 256 12.04 -1.24 -6.82
N PRO A 257 11.58 -0.68 -7.95
CA PRO A 257 10.54 0.36 -7.94
C PRO A 257 9.26 -0.03 -7.19
N ILE A 258 8.75 -1.25 -7.41
CA ILE A 258 7.53 -1.72 -6.73
C ILE A 258 7.75 -1.87 -5.22
N PHE A 259 8.93 -2.34 -4.80
CA PHE A 259 9.27 -2.46 -3.39
C PHE A 259 9.44 -1.08 -2.74
N TYR A 260 10.08 -0.15 -3.44
CA TYR A 260 10.22 1.25 -3.03
C TYR A 260 8.84 1.87 -2.78
N ASN A 261 7.94 1.79 -3.76
CA ASN A 261 6.58 2.32 -3.66
C ASN A 261 5.78 1.67 -2.51
N THR A 262 5.97 0.36 -2.27
CA THR A 262 5.27 -0.32 -1.17
C THR A 262 5.78 0.10 0.21
N LEU A 263 7.06 0.49 0.32
CA LEU A 263 7.62 1.13 1.52
C LEU A 263 6.97 2.51 1.75
N GLU A 264 6.89 3.35 0.70
CA GLU A 264 6.21 4.66 0.76
C GLU A 264 4.74 4.51 1.20
N ASP A 265 4.01 3.54 0.64
CA ASP A 265 2.61 3.27 1.00
C ASP A 265 2.43 2.96 2.49
N SER A 266 3.45 2.39 3.12
CA SER A 266 3.46 1.97 4.53
C SER A 266 4.15 2.99 5.46
N GLY A 267 4.44 4.19 4.97
CA GLY A 267 5.09 5.26 5.75
C GLY A 267 6.55 5.01 6.10
N ALA A 268 7.17 3.99 5.50
CA ALA A 268 8.60 3.75 5.67
C ALA A 268 9.44 4.79 4.92
N PHE A 269 10.69 4.93 5.32
CA PHE A 269 11.66 5.84 4.70
C PHE A 269 12.63 5.08 3.78
N PRO A 270 12.31 4.88 2.48
CA PRO A 270 13.24 4.26 1.54
C PRO A 270 14.27 5.28 1.04
N VAL A 271 15.56 4.91 1.08
CA VAL A 271 16.66 5.74 0.59
C VAL A 271 17.59 4.94 -0.32
N GLU A 272 17.87 5.44 -1.51
CA GLU A 272 18.91 4.91 -2.39
C GLU A 272 20.21 5.70 -2.16
N CYS A 273 21.28 5.00 -1.69
CA CYS A 273 22.59 5.59 -1.42
C CYS A 273 23.70 4.55 -1.56
N ASP A 274 24.96 4.97 -1.49
CA ASP A 274 26.08 4.03 -1.38
C ASP A 274 26.08 3.37 0.01
N VAL A 275 25.67 2.11 0.07
CA VAL A 275 25.59 1.30 1.29
C VAL A 275 26.86 0.47 1.57
N THR A 276 27.88 0.57 0.72
CA THR A 276 29.08 -0.28 0.81
C THR A 276 29.83 -0.12 2.12
N LYS A 277 29.84 1.09 2.67
CA LYS A 277 30.53 1.45 3.93
C LYS A 277 29.68 1.26 5.19
N LEU A 278 28.41 0.89 5.06
CA LEU A 278 27.55 0.59 6.20
C LEU A 278 27.81 -0.83 6.68
N GLU A 279 27.95 -1.04 7.97
CA GLU A 279 28.27 -2.34 8.58
C GLU A 279 27.16 -2.82 9.52
N MET A 280 27.02 -4.15 9.65
CA MET A 280 26.07 -4.77 10.57
C MET A 280 26.29 -4.25 12.01
N GLY A 281 25.21 -3.78 12.65
CA GLY A 281 25.21 -3.28 14.02
C GLY A 281 25.85 -1.91 14.21
N GLN A 282 26.31 -1.24 13.14
CA GLN A 282 26.81 0.14 13.22
C GLN A 282 25.70 1.09 13.64
N GLU A 283 26.00 2.03 14.52
CA GLU A 283 25.13 3.15 14.84
C GLU A 283 25.44 4.32 13.93
N ILE A 284 24.40 4.87 13.31
CA ILE A 284 24.48 5.96 12.34
C ILE A 284 23.53 7.10 12.71
N ILE A 285 23.80 8.30 12.20
CA ILE A 285 22.89 9.45 12.23
C ILE A 285 22.38 9.68 10.82
N PHE A 286 21.07 9.60 10.64
CA PHE A 286 20.37 9.87 9.39
C PHE A 286 19.82 11.29 9.41
N GLU A 287 20.22 12.12 8.46
CA GLU A 287 19.76 13.51 8.28
C GLU A 287 18.94 13.63 6.99
N PRO A 288 17.60 13.43 7.08
CA PRO A 288 16.73 13.37 5.91
C PRO A 288 16.70 14.66 5.08
N PHE A 289 16.76 15.82 5.72
CA PHE A 289 16.72 17.12 5.05
C PHE A 289 18.06 17.52 4.43
N ASN A 290 19.16 17.05 5.00
CA ASN A 290 20.52 17.35 4.52
C ASN A 290 21.04 16.31 3.52
N GLY A 291 20.33 15.19 3.35
CA GLY A 291 20.75 14.10 2.48
C GLY A 291 22.04 13.41 2.92
N LYS A 292 22.26 13.24 4.24
CA LYS A 292 23.50 12.69 4.78
C LYS A 292 23.26 11.54 5.74
N ILE A 293 24.18 10.60 5.73
CA ILE A 293 24.31 9.53 6.72
C ILE A 293 25.70 9.63 7.33
N LEU A 294 25.76 9.80 8.66
CA LEU A 294 27.00 9.99 9.41
C LEU A 294 27.23 8.81 10.35
N ASP A 295 28.48 8.56 10.69
CA ASP A 295 28.83 7.65 11.79
C ASP A 295 28.47 8.30 13.13
N ALA A 296 27.72 7.59 13.98
CA ALA A 296 27.23 8.16 15.24
C ALA A 296 28.33 8.41 16.29
N LYS A 297 29.54 7.87 16.11
CA LYS A 297 30.67 8.05 17.04
C LYS A 297 31.62 9.17 16.61
N SER A 298 31.96 9.19 15.30
CA SER A 298 32.90 10.15 14.75
C SER A 298 32.25 11.42 14.20
N ASN A 299 30.95 11.39 13.91
CA ASN A 299 30.21 12.40 13.14
C ASN A 299 30.74 12.61 11.71
N GLU A 300 31.53 11.69 11.19
CA GLU A 300 32.02 11.76 9.81
C GLU A 300 30.91 11.29 8.84
N VAL A 301 30.84 11.95 7.69
CA VAL A 301 29.89 11.56 6.64
C VAL A 301 30.32 10.22 6.03
N ILE A 302 29.47 9.20 6.16
CA ILE A 302 29.67 7.87 5.55
C ILE A 302 29.27 7.93 4.09
N THR A 303 28.09 8.49 3.80
CA THR A 303 27.52 8.60 2.45
C THR A 303 26.52 9.75 2.38
N GLU A 304 26.28 10.23 1.16
CA GLU A 304 25.26 11.23 0.87
C GLU A 304 24.20 10.62 -0.04
N PHE A 305 22.99 11.18 -0.01
CA PHE A 305 21.87 10.76 -0.85
C PHE A 305 21.02 11.95 -1.28
N THR A 306 20.19 11.72 -2.28
CA THR A 306 19.13 12.67 -2.68
C THR A 306 17.81 11.92 -2.71
N LEU A 307 16.78 12.47 -2.08
CA LEU A 307 15.43 11.91 -2.14
C LEU A 307 14.93 11.95 -3.58
N LYS A 308 14.18 10.93 -3.99
CA LYS A 308 13.55 10.91 -5.32
C LYS A 308 12.56 12.05 -5.48
N THR A 309 11.88 12.39 -4.40
CA THR A 309 10.95 13.52 -4.30
C THR A 309 10.89 14.00 -2.84
N ASP A 310 10.72 15.31 -2.64
CA ASP A 310 10.51 15.87 -1.30
C ASP A 310 9.12 15.51 -0.73
N VAL A 311 8.19 15.03 -1.58
CA VAL A 311 6.87 14.55 -1.13
C VAL A 311 7.01 13.37 -0.17
N LEU A 312 8.07 12.57 -0.30
CA LEU A 312 8.38 11.48 0.64
C LEU A 312 8.40 11.94 2.11
N LEU A 313 8.84 13.17 2.38
CA LEU A 313 8.82 13.72 3.73
C LEU A 313 7.39 13.87 4.27
N ASP A 314 6.45 14.28 3.42
CA ASP A 314 5.04 14.36 3.79
C ASP A 314 4.41 12.97 3.90
N GLU A 315 4.80 12.03 3.06
CA GLU A 315 4.34 10.63 3.12
C GLU A 315 4.72 9.99 4.45
N VAL A 316 5.97 10.13 4.86
CA VAL A 316 6.45 9.63 6.16
C VAL A 316 5.70 10.31 7.30
N ARG A 317 5.54 11.65 7.28
CA ARG A 317 4.78 12.39 8.29
C ARG A 317 3.32 11.97 8.36
N ALA A 318 2.70 11.64 7.21
CA ALA A 318 1.31 11.19 7.12
C ALA A 318 1.10 9.72 7.51
N ASN A 319 2.17 8.98 7.84
CA ASN A 319 2.19 7.53 8.06
C ASN A 319 1.89 6.73 6.79
N GLY A 320 2.24 7.27 5.63
CA GLY A 320 2.15 6.61 4.34
C GLY A 320 1.63 7.48 3.20
N ARG A 321 1.99 7.08 1.99
CA ARG A 321 1.53 7.75 0.77
C ARG A 321 0.01 7.69 0.62
N ILE A 322 -0.60 6.55 0.96
CA ILE A 322 -2.06 6.38 0.86
C ILE A 322 -2.81 7.34 1.80
N PRO A 323 -2.52 7.41 3.11
CA PRO A 323 -3.11 8.41 3.99
C PRO A 323 -2.87 9.85 3.53
N LEU A 324 -1.66 10.17 3.03
CA LEU A 324 -1.37 11.51 2.52
C LEU A 324 -2.27 11.89 1.34
N ILE A 325 -2.46 10.98 0.37
CA ILE A 325 -3.29 11.25 -0.82
C ILE A 325 -4.74 11.46 -0.40
N ILE A 326 -5.30 10.55 0.41
CA ILE A 326 -6.69 10.63 0.85
C ILE A 326 -6.94 11.91 1.65
N GLY A 327 -6.09 12.20 2.63
CA GLY A 327 -6.23 13.39 3.47
C GLY A 327 -6.05 14.69 2.68
N ARG A 328 -5.08 14.73 1.75
CA ARG A 328 -4.89 15.87 0.84
C ARG A 328 -6.12 16.10 -0.05
N GLN A 329 -6.69 15.02 -0.62
CA GLN A 329 -7.93 15.12 -1.39
C GLN A 329 -9.10 15.61 -0.53
N LEU A 330 -9.23 15.13 0.70
CA LEU A 330 -10.24 15.60 1.65
C LEU A 330 -10.08 17.10 1.93
N THR A 331 -8.87 17.56 2.23
CA THR A 331 -8.57 18.99 2.46
C THR A 331 -8.85 19.83 1.23
N ASP A 332 -8.39 19.42 0.04
CA ASP A 332 -8.60 20.16 -1.21
C ASP A 332 -10.10 20.26 -1.55
N LYS A 333 -10.83 19.14 -1.45
CA LYS A 333 -12.30 19.08 -1.66
C LYS A 333 -13.07 19.98 -0.69
N THR A 334 -12.64 19.99 0.59
CA THR A 334 -13.27 20.83 1.60
C THR A 334 -13.03 22.31 1.32
N ARG A 335 -11.81 22.70 0.97
CA ARG A 335 -11.48 24.08 0.62
C ARG A 335 -12.24 24.56 -0.62
N GLU A 336 -12.36 23.69 -1.64
CA GLU A 336 -13.16 23.97 -2.83
C GLU A 336 -14.64 24.21 -2.47
N ALA A 337 -15.23 23.33 -1.66
CA ALA A 337 -16.62 23.44 -1.21
C ALA A 337 -16.89 24.72 -0.40
N LEU A 338 -15.89 25.21 0.34
CA LEU A 338 -15.95 26.45 1.10
C LEU A 338 -15.55 27.70 0.30
N GLY A 339 -15.16 27.56 -0.98
CA GLY A 339 -14.68 28.66 -1.82
C GLY A 339 -13.31 29.21 -1.38
N LEU A 340 -12.51 28.44 -0.65
CA LEU A 340 -11.18 28.82 -0.18
C LEU A 340 -10.12 28.54 -1.25
N LYS A 341 -9.02 29.31 -1.19
CA LYS A 341 -7.87 29.06 -2.07
C LYS A 341 -7.19 27.74 -1.73
N PRO A 342 -6.53 27.06 -2.69
CA PRO A 342 -5.68 25.91 -2.41
C PRO A 342 -4.67 26.20 -1.31
N THR A 343 -4.36 25.19 -0.49
CA THR A 343 -3.34 25.30 0.57
C THR A 343 -1.96 24.89 0.08
N ASN A 344 -0.93 25.40 0.72
CA ASN A 344 0.48 25.06 0.48
C ASN A 344 1.12 24.27 1.64
N ILE A 345 0.31 23.73 2.56
CA ILE A 345 0.83 22.94 3.69
C ILE A 345 1.43 21.61 3.25
N PHE A 346 1.02 21.11 2.09
CA PHE A 346 1.54 19.85 1.50
C PHE A 346 2.59 20.15 0.44
N ARG A 347 3.67 19.39 0.46
CA ARG A 347 4.58 19.31 -0.69
C ARG A 347 3.85 18.66 -1.86
N ARG A 348 4.00 19.24 -3.04
CA ARG A 348 3.42 18.72 -4.27
C ARG A 348 4.51 18.55 -5.32
N PRO A 349 4.45 17.50 -6.15
CA PRO A 349 5.38 17.36 -7.27
C PRO A 349 5.29 18.57 -8.21
N ASP A 350 6.43 18.99 -8.76
CA ASP A 350 6.45 20.00 -9.84
C ASP A 350 5.82 19.40 -11.09
N GLN A 351 4.69 19.96 -11.53
CA GLN A 351 3.92 19.47 -12.69
C GLN A 351 4.12 20.32 -13.96
N GLU A 352 5.03 21.29 -13.97
CA GLU A 352 5.26 22.12 -15.15
C GLU A 352 5.89 21.33 -16.29
N ASP A 353 5.14 21.10 -17.38
CA ASP A 353 5.67 20.58 -18.62
C ASP A 353 6.49 21.65 -19.35
N LYS A 354 7.79 21.66 -19.12
CA LYS A 354 8.74 22.56 -19.79
C LYS A 354 9.18 22.05 -21.18
N SER A 355 8.72 20.84 -21.58
CA SER A 355 9.12 20.20 -22.84
C SER A 355 8.20 20.57 -24.01
N LYS A 356 8.79 20.99 -25.12
CA LYS A 356 8.09 21.20 -26.41
C LYS A 356 7.97 19.91 -27.25
N LYS A 357 8.50 18.76 -26.77
CA LYS A 357 8.44 17.49 -27.49
C LYS A 357 7.03 16.90 -27.42
N GLY A 358 6.63 16.14 -28.44
CA GLY A 358 5.41 15.34 -28.42
C GLY A 358 5.43 14.31 -27.28
N TYR A 359 4.25 13.81 -26.92
CA TYR A 359 4.11 12.73 -25.96
C TYR A 359 4.25 11.36 -26.63
N THR A 360 4.83 10.38 -25.92
CA THR A 360 4.81 8.99 -26.37
C THR A 360 3.40 8.40 -26.23
N LEU A 361 3.17 7.20 -26.76
CA LEU A 361 1.85 6.55 -26.66
C LEU A 361 1.48 6.26 -25.20
N ALA A 362 2.42 5.74 -24.39
CA ALA A 362 2.23 5.49 -22.97
C ALA A 362 1.87 6.79 -22.22
N GLN A 363 2.59 7.89 -22.49
CA GLN A 363 2.33 9.19 -21.88
C GLN A 363 0.94 9.76 -22.25
N LYS A 364 0.46 9.50 -23.47
CA LYS A 364 -0.89 9.89 -23.92
C LYS A 364 -1.98 9.05 -23.24
N MET A 365 -1.78 7.74 -23.12
CA MET A 365 -2.74 6.84 -22.46
C MET A 365 -2.94 7.23 -20.99
N VAL A 366 -1.82 7.41 -20.28
CA VAL A 366 -1.86 7.86 -18.86
C VAL A 366 -2.44 9.28 -18.77
N GLY A 367 -2.06 10.19 -19.67
CA GLY A 367 -2.64 11.54 -19.72
C GLY A 367 -4.15 11.53 -19.90
N LYS A 368 -4.66 10.72 -20.84
CA LYS A 368 -6.12 10.53 -21.05
C LYS A 368 -6.81 10.06 -19.75
N ALA A 369 -6.20 9.12 -19.03
CA ALA A 369 -6.73 8.63 -17.76
C ALA A 369 -6.66 9.67 -16.63
N CYS A 370 -5.78 10.68 -16.76
CA CYS A 370 -5.68 11.84 -15.85
C CYS A 370 -6.51 13.05 -16.33
N GLY A 371 -7.23 12.95 -17.47
CA GLY A 371 -7.97 14.09 -18.04
C GLY A 371 -7.10 15.15 -18.71
N VAL A 372 -5.84 14.83 -19.05
CA VAL A 372 -4.89 15.76 -19.71
C VAL A 372 -4.33 15.16 -21.00
N ALA A 373 -3.67 15.97 -21.83
CA ALA A 373 -3.15 15.54 -23.15
C ALA A 373 -2.02 14.50 -23.06
N GLY A 374 -1.27 14.49 -21.96
CA GLY A 374 -0.18 13.54 -21.71
C GLY A 374 0.51 13.86 -20.39
N VAL A 375 1.21 12.86 -19.83
CA VAL A 375 2.00 12.99 -18.60
C VAL A 375 3.45 12.69 -18.92
N ARG A 376 4.38 13.57 -18.54
CA ARG A 376 5.82 13.38 -18.77
C ARG A 376 6.41 12.32 -17.85
N ALA A 377 7.43 11.62 -18.35
CA ALA A 377 8.22 10.72 -17.53
C ALA A 377 8.81 11.46 -16.31
N GLY A 378 8.71 10.85 -15.13
CA GLY A 378 9.11 11.42 -13.86
C GLY A 378 8.09 12.34 -13.21
N SER A 379 6.95 12.64 -13.87
CA SER A 379 5.88 13.42 -13.26
C SER A 379 4.94 12.51 -12.47
N TYR A 380 4.59 12.93 -11.26
CA TYR A 380 3.53 12.31 -10.47
C TYR A 380 2.16 12.46 -11.13
N CYS A 381 1.33 11.43 -11.09
CA CYS A 381 -0.03 11.47 -11.57
C CYS A 381 -0.92 10.42 -10.88
N GLU A 382 -2.23 10.60 -10.98
CA GLU A 382 -3.26 9.71 -10.45
C GLU A 382 -4.23 9.30 -11.57
N PRO A 383 -3.81 8.44 -12.51
CA PRO A 383 -4.67 7.99 -13.61
C PRO A 383 -5.85 7.17 -13.09
N ARG A 384 -7.00 7.35 -13.72
CA ARG A 384 -8.18 6.48 -13.52
C ARG A 384 -7.86 5.05 -13.90
N MET A 385 -8.17 4.12 -13.00
CA MET A 385 -8.04 2.68 -13.20
C MET A 385 -9.35 2.10 -13.73
N THR A 386 -9.33 1.65 -14.98
CA THR A 386 -10.49 0.99 -15.61
C THR A 386 -10.58 -0.47 -15.20
N SER A 387 -9.45 -1.16 -15.08
CA SER A 387 -9.40 -2.58 -14.76
C SER A 387 -8.43 -2.84 -13.62
N VAL A 388 -8.90 -3.58 -12.61
CA VAL A 388 -8.12 -3.98 -11.42
C VAL A 388 -8.18 -5.49 -11.26
N GLY A 389 -7.02 -6.15 -11.25
CA GLY A 389 -6.89 -7.59 -11.11
C GLY A 389 -6.37 -8.01 -9.75
N SER A 390 -7.03 -8.98 -9.12
CA SER A 390 -6.56 -9.64 -7.91
C SER A 390 -6.50 -11.15 -8.12
N GLN A 391 -5.50 -11.82 -7.58
CA GLN A 391 -5.34 -13.27 -7.70
C GLN A 391 -5.21 -13.91 -6.30
N ASP A 392 -5.39 -15.22 -6.23
CA ASP A 392 -5.55 -15.96 -4.98
C ASP A 392 -4.38 -15.88 -4.00
N THR A 393 -3.14 -15.74 -4.47
CA THR A 393 -1.98 -15.64 -3.55
C THR A 393 -1.78 -14.23 -2.96
N THR A 394 -2.47 -13.23 -3.50
CA THR A 394 -2.49 -11.86 -2.99
C THR A 394 -3.89 -11.40 -2.57
N GLY A 395 -4.93 -12.11 -2.97
CA GLY A 395 -6.34 -11.78 -2.73
C GLY A 395 -6.71 -11.62 -1.25
N PRO A 396 -6.28 -12.51 -0.34
CA PRO A 396 -6.52 -12.33 1.09
C PRO A 396 -5.93 -11.04 1.63
N MET A 397 -4.70 -10.69 1.22
CA MET A 397 -4.07 -9.43 1.61
C MET A 397 -4.79 -8.22 1.00
N THR A 398 -5.20 -8.30 -0.28
CA THR A 398 -5.99 -7.25 -0.94
C THR A 398 -7.33 -7.06 -0.21
N ARG A 399 -8.00 -8.14 0.20
CA ARG A 399 -9.21 -8.09 1.02
C ARG A 399 -8.99 -7.34 2.33
N ASP A 400 -7.91 -7.64 3.04
CA ASP A 400 -7.62 -7.01 4.32
C ASP A 400 -7.29 -5.51 4.14
N GLU A 401 -6.55 -5.15 3.09
CA GLU A 401 -6.32 -3.75 2.71
C GLU A 401 -7.63 -3.02 2.30
N LEU A 402 -8.53 -3.70 1.60
CA LEU A 402 -9.85 -3.14 1.27
C LEU A 402 -10.69 -2.87 2.52
N LYS A 403 -10.63 -3.74 3.52
CA LYS A 403 -11.28 -3.52 4.82
C LYS A 403 -10.69 -2.32 5.56
N GLU A 404 -9.36 -2.19 5.57
CA GLU A 404 -8.66 -1.05 6.18
C GLU A 404 -8.93 0.27 5.45
N LEU A 405 -9.17 0.24 4.13
CA LEU A 405 -9.60 1.39 3.34
C LEU A 405 -11.11 1.68 3.47
N ALA A 406 -11.81 1.05 4.39
CA ALA A 406 -13.25 1.18 4.59
C ALA A 406 -14.07 0.97 3.29
N CYS A 407 -13.60 0.09 2.40
CA CYS A 407 -14.22 -0.16 1.10
C CYS A 407 -15.50 -0.98 1.24
N LEU A 408 -16.65 -0.33 1.05
CA LEU A 408 -17.96 -0.97 1.00
C LEU A 408 -18.47 -1.18 -0.44
N GLY A 409 -17.82 -0.56 -1.43
CA GLY A 409 -18.10 -0.70 -2.86
C GLY A 409 -16.91 -0.27 -3.71
N PHE A 410 -16.74 -0.86 -4.89
CA PHE A 410 -15.65 -0.52 -5.81
C PHE A 410 -15.99 0.70 -6.67
N SER A 411 -14.99 1.59 -6.86
CA SER A 411 -15.08 2.73 -7.77
C SER A 411 -14.41 2.47 -9.12
N ALA A 412 -13.51 1.48 -9.23
CA ALA A 412 -12.97 1.05 -10.52
C ALA A 412 -14.05 0.34 -11.36
N ASP A 413 -14.04 0.53 -12.70
CA ASP A 413 -15.08 0.00 -13.59
C ASP A 413 -15.12 -1.54 -13.60
N LEU A 414 -13.97 -2.21 -13.49
CA LEU A 414 -13.86 -3.66 -13.40
C LEU A 414 -12.86 -4.04 -12.31
N VAL A 415 -13.33 -4.72 -11.27
CA VAL A 415 -12.48 -5.40 -10.28
C VAL A 415 -12.70 -6.90 -10.42
N MET A 416 -11.63 -7.64 -10.71
CA MET A 416 -11.70 -9.07 -10.98
C MET A 416 -10.79 -9.85 -10.03
N GLN A 417 -11.36 -10.88 -9.38
CA GLN A 417 -10.63 -11.87 -8.58
C GLN A 417 -10.50 -13.19 -9.31
N SER A 418 -9.35 -13.84 -9.25
CA SER A 418 -9.11 -15.17 -9.81
C SER A 418 -8.46 -16.11 -8.81
N PHE A 419 -8.41 -17.42 -9.18
CA PHE A 419 -7.81 -18.50 -8.38
C PHE A 419 -6.86 -19.34 -9.22
N CYS A 420 -6.01 -18.68 -10.00
CA CYS A 420 -5.15 -19.34 -10.98
C CYS A 420 -3.89 -19.99 -10.39
N HIS A 421 -3.43 -19.59 -9.21
CA HIS A 421 -2.21 -20.11 -8.60
C HIS A 421 -2.44 -21.32 -7.69
N THR A 422 -3.63 -21.44 -7.10
CA THR A 422 -3.99 -22.49 -6.13
C THR A 422 -4.97 -23.52 -6.69
N ALA A 423 -5.39 -23.42 -7.96
CA ALA A 423 -6.41 -24.28 -8.55
C ALA A 423 -6.03 -25.77 -8.61
N ALA A 424 -4.76 -26.08 -8.92
CA ALA A 424 -4.34 -27.45 -9.20
C ALA A 424 -4.08 -28.29 -7.94
N TYR A 425 -3.46 -27.69 -6.93
CA TYR A 425 -3.04 -28.39 -5.69
C TYR A 425 -3.30 -27.50 -4.46
N PRO A 426 -4.58 -27.18 -4.14
CA PRO A 426 -4.91 -26.29 -3.05
C PRO A 426 -4.57 -26.92 -1.69
N LYS A 427 -4.01 -26.12 -0.78
CA LYS A 427 -3.95 -26.42 0.64
C LYS A 427 -5.30 -26.12 1.30
N PRO A 428 -5.58 -26.61 2.52
CA PRO A 428 -6.83 -26.29 3.23
C PRO A 428 -7.13 -24.78 3.30
N VAL A 429 -6.13 -23.94 3.57
CA VAL A 429 -6.27 -22.47 3.60
C VAL A 429 -6.62 -21.89 2.22
N ASP A 430 -6.12 -22.48 1.14
CA ASP A 430 -6.45 -22.07 -0.22
C ASP A 430 -7.91 -22.37 -0.53
N VAL A 431 -8.41 -23.52 -0.08
CA VAL A 431 -9.83 -23.92 -0.24
C VAL A 431 -10.74 -22.95 0.53
N GLU A 432 -10.38 -22.58 1.75
CA GLU A 432 -11.10 -21.57 2.53
C GLU A 432 -11.13 -20.21 1.80
N THR A 433 -10.00 -19.78 1.25
CA THR A 433 -9.91 -18.56 0.43
C THR A 433 -10.79 -18.65 -0.82
N GLN A 434 -10.79 -19.80 -1.51
CA GLN A 434 -11.61 -20.04 -2.70
C GLN A 434 -13.12 -19.99 -2.40
N HIS A 435 -13.53 -20.28 -1.17
CA HIS A 435 -14.93 -20.19 -0.74
C HIS A 435 -15.32 -18.80 -0.22
N SER A 436 -14.47 -18.12 0.55
CA SER A 436 -14.81 -16.86 1.23
C SER A 436 -14.57 -15.62 0.37
N LEU A 437 -13.51 -15.58 -0.44
CA LEU A 437 -13.14 -14.39 -1.19
C LEU A 437 -14.11 -14.02 -2.33
N PRO A 438 -14.76 -14.95 -3.04
CA PRO A 438 -15.73 -14.61 -4.08
C PRO A 438 -16.89 -13.76 -3.61
N ASP A 439 -17.48 -14.07 -2.47
CA ASP A 439 -18.63 -13.32 -1.95
C ASP A 439 -18.19 -11.93 -1.47
N PHE A 440 -17.03 -11.83 -0.85
CA PHE A 440 -16.44 -10.55 -0.46
C PHE A 440 -16.27 -9.59 -1.67
N ILE A 441 -15.80 -10.10 -2.80
CA ILE A 441 -15.60 -9.32 -4.03
C ILE A 441 -16.95 -8.96 -4.68
N LYS A 442 -17.86 -9.93 -4.80
CA LYS A 442 -19.17 -9.73 -5.44
C LYS A 442 -20.06 -8.74 -4.68
N THR A 443 -20.07 -8.80 -3.36
CA THR A 443 -20.86 -7.89 -2.53
C THR A 443 -20.41 -6.42 -2.66
N ARG A 444 -19.20 -6.18 -3.17
CA ARG A 444 -18.66 -4.86 -3.46
C ARG A 444 -18.75 -4.44 -4.94
N GLY A 445 -19.47 -5.23 -5.75
CA GLY A 445 -19.67 -4.94 -7.18
C GLY A 445 -18.60 -5.49 -8.11
N GLY A 446 -17.69 -6.33 -7.62
CA GLY A 446 -16.65 -6.96 -8.44
C GLY A 446 -17.08 -8.31 -9.04
N VAL A 447 -16.20 -8.87 -9.86
CA VAL A 447 -16.35 -10.18 -10.51
C VAL A 447 -15.36 -11.17 -9.91
N SER A 448 -15.82 -12.37 -9.62
CA SER A 448 -14.96 -13.46 -9.18
C SER A 448 -15.04 -14.65 -10.13
N LEU A 449 -13.86 -15.08 -10.61
CA LEU A 449 -13.70 -16.35 -11.30
C LEU A 449 -13.74 -17.51 -10.28
N LYS A 450 -13.84 -18.73 -10.79
CA LYS A 450 -13.74 -19.95 -9.99
C LYS A 450 -12.36 -20.60 -10.19
N PRO A 451 -11.91 -21.45 -9.27
CA PRO A 451 -10.75 -22.31 -9.51
C PRO A 451 -10.95 -23.14 -10.78
N GLY A 452 -10.00 -23.07 -11.71
CA GLY A 452 -10.07 -23.77 -13.00
C GLY A 452 -10.66 -22.95 -14.16
N ASP A 453 -11.23 -21.77 -13.94
CA ASP A 453 -11.73 -20.90 -15.02
C ASP A 453 -10.60 -20.33 -15.90
N GLY A 454 -9.37 -20.36 -15.42
CA GLY A 454 -8.19 -19.94 -16.15
C GLY A 454 -7.36 -18.88 -15.44
N ILE A 455 -6.35 -18.39 -16.14
CA ILE A 455 -5.37 -17.42 -15.64
C ILE A 455 -5.99 -16.02 -15.71
N ILE A 456 -5.82 -15.21 -14.65
CA ILE A 456 -6.37 -13.85 -14.58
C ILE A 456 -5.95 -12.97 -15.76
N HIS A 457 -4.71 -13.08 -16.23
CA HIS A 457 -4.19 -12.28 -17.36
C HIS A 457 -5.00 -12.52 -18.62
N SER A 458 -5.35 -13.79 -18.91
CA SER A 458 -6.15 -14.15 -20.08
C SER A 458 -7.56 -13.54 -20.01
N TRP A 459 -8.16 -13.45 -18.83
CA TRP A 459 -9.49 -12.87 -18.66
C TRP A 459 -9.44 -11.34 -18.72
N LEU A 460 -8.53 -10.69 -18.01
CA LEU A 460 -8.37 -9.24 -18.04
C LEU A 460 -8.11 -8.74 -19.47
N ASN A 461 -7.23 -9.40 -20.21
CA ASN A 461 -6.91 -8.99 -21.60
C ASN A 461 -8.07 -9.16 -22.57
N ARG A 462 -9.02 -10.06 -22.31
CA ARG A 462 -10.27 -10.19 -23.11
C ARG A 462 -11.31 -9.14 -22.76
N MET A 463 -11.26 -8.55 -21.57
CA MET A 463 -12.18 -7.53 -21.11
C MET A 463 -11.61 -6.12 -21.19
N LEU A 464 -10.37 -6.00 -21.62
CA LEU A 464 -9.67 -4.73 -21.69
C LEU A 464 -10.27 -3.81 -22.75
N ILE A 465 -10.54 -2.58 -22.38
CA ILE A 465 -10.91 -1.51 -23.29
C ILE A 465 -9.63 -0.87 -23.81
N PRO A 466 -9.48 -0.66 -25.14
CA PRO A 466 -8.32 0.01 -25.70
C PRO A 466 -8.05 1.39 -25.10
N ASP A 467 -6.78 1.77 -25.02
CA ASP A 467 -6.32 3.07 -24.49
C ASP A 467 -6.74 3.36 -23.05
N THR A 468 -6.93 2.33 -22.23
CA THR A 468 -7.23 2.46 -20.81
C THR A 468 -6.05 2.06 -19.93
N VAL A 469 -6.11 2.47 -18.67
CA VAL A 469 -5.08 2.19 -17.67
C VAL A 469 -5.65 1.21 -16.63
N GLY A 470 -4.82 0.27 -16.18
CA GLY A 470 -5.21 -0.65 -15.13
C GLY A 470 -4.04 -1.11 -14.27
N THR A 471 -4.37 -1.91 -13.27
CA THR A 471 -3.41 -2.47 -12.32
C THR A 471 -3.78 -3.90 -11.92
N GLY A 472 -2.89 -4.57 -11.22
CA GLY A 472 -3.16 -5.87 -10.63
C GLY A 472 -2.04 -6.34 -9.71
N GLY A 473 -2.40 -7.27 -8.81
CA GLY A 473 -1.50 -7.85 -7.82
C GLY A 473 -0.56 -8.92 -8.35
N ASP A 474 -0.48 -9.08 -9.66
CA ASP A 474 0.40 -10.04 -10.33
C ASP A 474 1.40 -9.31 -11.25
N SER A 475 2.66 -9.73 -11.22
CA SER A 475 3.73 -9.14 -12.07
C SER A 475 3.47 -9.32 -13.56
N HIS A 476 2.65 -10.29 -13.96
CA HIS A 476 2.21 -10.53 -15.33
C HIS A 476 0.94 -9.76 -15.72
N THR A 477 0.48 -8.81 -14.92
CA THR A 477 -0.57 -7.87 -15.33
C THR A 477 -0.01 -6.96 -16.41
N ARG A 478 -0.19 -7.32 -17.69
CA ARG A 478 0.35 -6.65 -18.87
C ARG A 478 -0.75 -6.44 -19.90
N PHE A 479 -1.03 -5.19 -20.26
CA PHE A 479 -2.13 -4.83 -21.15
C PHE A 479 -1.59 -4.45 -22.54
N PRO A 480 -1.82 -5.27 -23.56
CA PRO A 480 -1.24 -5.07 -24.89
C PRO A 480 -1.87 -3.92 -25.70
N ILE A 481 -3.13 -3.58 -25.42
CA ILE A 481 -3.89 -2.52 -26.12
C ILE A 481 -4.24 -1.34 -25.19
N GLY A 482 -3.80 -1.40 -23.97
CA GLY A 482 -3.82 -0.36 -22.95
C GLY A 482 -2.46 -0.25 -22.28
N ILE A 483 -2.45 0.21 -21.04
CA ILE A 483 -1.25 0.21 -20.21
C ILE A 483 -1.59 -0.26 -18.80
N SER A 484 -0.69 -1.01 -18.18
CA SER A 484 -0.88 -1.51 -16.81
C SER A 484 0.36 -1.32 -15.97
N PHE A 485 0.11 -1.10 -14.69
CA PHE A 485 1.13 -0.93 -13.67
C PHE A 485 0.91 -1.96 -12.56
N PRO A 486 1.59 -3.10 -12.59
CA PRO A 486 1.52 -4.07 -11.49
C PRO A 486 1.90 -3.42 -10.16
N ALA A 487 1.14 -3.73 -9.11
CA ALA A 487 1.29 -3.12 -7.81
C ALA A 487 1.16 -4.13 -6.66
N GLY A 488 1.58 -3.74 -5.48
CA GLY A 488 1.30 -4.48 -4.25
C GLY A 488 -0.18 -4.43 -3.87
N SER A 489 -0.61 -5.32 -2.99
CA SER A 489 -2.03 -5.46 -2.57
C SER A 489 -2.63 -4.14 -2.05
N GLY A 490 -1.85 -3.28 -1.39
CA GLY A 490 -2.30 -1.97 -0.91
C GLY A 490 -2.72 -1.03 -2.04
N LEU A 491 -1.88 -0.86 -3.07
CA LEU A 491 -2.23 -0.03 -4.24
C LEU A 491 -3.33 -0.66 -5.10
N VAL A 492 -3.38 -1.99 -5.17
CA VAL A 492 -4.49 -2.69 -5.85
C VAL A 492 -5.81 -2.42 -5.12
N ALA A 493 -5.82 -2.49 -3.79
CA ALA A 493 -6.98 -2.15 -2.97
C ALA A 493 -7.36 -0.67 -3.11
N PHE A 494 -6.38 0.23 -3.09
CA PHE A 494 -6.58 1.67 -3.31
C PHE A 494 -7.21 1.93 -4.68
N ALA A 495 -6.68 1.31 -5.74
CA ALA A 495 -7.21 1.43 -7.10
C ALA A 495 -8.65 0.91 -7.21
N ALA A 496 -8.96 -0.20 -6.56
CA ALA A 496 -10.32 -0.75 -6.53
C ALA A 496 -11.29 0.17 -5.78
N THR A 497 -10.86 0.72 -4.64
CA THR A 497 -11.69 1.56 -3.76
C THR A 497 -11.95 2.94 -4.36
N LEU A 498 -10.92 3.62 -4.85
CA LEU A 498 -10.98 5.02 -5.29
C LEU A 498 -11.05 5.18 -6.82
N GLY A 499 -10.83 4.10 -7.58
CA GLY A 499 -10.84 4.14 -9.04
C GLY A 499 -9.65 4.87 -9.67
N VAL A 500 -8.65 5.22 -8.89
CA VAL A 500 -7.40 5.87 -9.34
C VAL A 500 -6.20 5.19 -8.67
N MET A 501 -4.98 5.36 -9.24
CA MET A 501 -3.76 4.86 -8.61
C MET A 501 -2.64 5.90 -8.74
N PRO A 502 -1.96 6.26 -7.63
CA PRO A 502 -0.82 7.16 -7.67
C PRO A 502 0.37 6.46 -8.32
N LEU A 503 1.06 7.16 -9.21
CA LEU A 503 2.31 6.71 -9.81
C LEU A 503 3.15 7.89 -10.31
N ASP A 504 4.45 7.67 -10.41
CA ASP A 504 5.33 8.51 -11.21
C ASP A 504 5.39 7.92 -12.62
N MET A 505 5.07 8.73 -13.62
CA MET A 505 5.07 8.29 -15.02
C MET A 505 6.44 7.74 -15.39
N PRO A 506 6.58 6.45 -15.74
CA PRO A 506 7.87 5.89 -16.10
C PRO A 506 8.33 6.36 -17.49
N GLU A 507 9.63 6.30 -17.71
CA GLU A 507 10.20 6.43 -19.06
C GLU A 507 9.80 5.25 -19.94
N SER A 508 9.81 5.46 -21.26
CA SER A 508 9.55 4.42 -22.24
C SER A 508 10.82 3.90 -22.89
N VAL A 509 10.85 2.60 -23.17
CA VAL A 509 11.79 1.96 -24.07
C VAL A 509 11.03 1.55 -25.34
N LEU A 510 11.45 2.08 -26.49
CA LEU A 510 10.86 1.71 -27.77
C LEU A 510 11.52 0.45 -28.33
N VAL A 511 10.70 -0.57 -28.58
CA VAL A 511 11.08 -1.77 -29.35
C VAL A 511 10.46 -1.69 -30.72
N ARG A 512 11.30 -1.59 -31.73
CA ARG A 512 10.86 -1.50 -33.12
C ARG A 512 11.26 -2.75 -33.91
N PHE A 513 10.26 -3.54 -34.32
CA PHE A 513 10.46 -4.63 -35.25
C PHE A 513 10.48 -4.09 -36.69
N LYS A 514 11.33 -4.67 -37.51
CA LYS A 514 11.47 -4.31 -38.95
C LYS A 514 11.45 -5.57 -39.79
N GLY A 515 10.77 -5.50 -40.94
CA GLY A 515 10.61 -6.63 -41.86
C GLY A 515 9.43 -7.52 -41.47
N GLU A 516 9.46 -8.76 -41.92
CA GLU A 516 8.41 -9.74 -41.71
C GLU A 516 8.94 -10.95 -40.94
N MET A 517 8.05 -11.59 -40.18
CA MET A 517 8.36 -12.79 -39.44
C MET A 517 8.67 -13.92 -40.39
N GLN A 518 9.83 -14.54 -40.26
CA GLN A 518 10.25 -15.63 -41.12
C GLN A 518 9.47 -16.92 -40.84
N PRO A 519 9.30 -17.81 -41.82
CA PRO A 519 8.68 -19.12 -41.60
C PRO A 519 9.39 -19.89 -40.45
N GLY A 520 8.60 -20.46 -39.58
CA GLY A 520 9.09 -21.21 -38.41
C GLY A 520 9.42 -20.36 -37.17
N ILE A 521 9.38 -19.03 -37.26
CA ILE A 521 9.53 -18.11 -36.14
C ILE A 521 8.15 -17.92 -35.47
N THR A 522 8.14 -18.02 -34.17
CA THR A 522 6.95 -17.83 -33.33
C THR A 522 7.01 -16.49 -32.58
N LEU A 523 5.91 -16.10 -31.97
CA LEU A 523 5.87 -14.88 -31.11
C LEU A 523 6.82 -15.02 -29.91
N ARG A 524 6.98 -16.23 -29.38
CA ARG A 524 7.93 -16.51 -28.29
C ARG A 524 9.38 -16.22 -28.70
N ASP A 525 9.75 -16.47 -29.95
CA ASP A 525 11.08 -16.13 -30.48
C ASP A 525 11.26 -14.61 -30.55
N LEU A 526 10.21 -13.86 -30.96
CA LEU A 526 10.23 -12.39 -30.95
C LEU A 526 10.41 -11.83 -29.55
N VAL A 527 9.69 -12.37 -28.57
CA VAL A 527 9.82 -11.93 -27.17
C VAL A 527 11.23 -12.15 -26.66
N ASN A 528 11.80 -13.34 -26.90
CA ASN A 528 13.17 -13.67 -26.48
C ASN A 528 14.23 -12.84 -27.23
N ALA A 529 13.94 -12.38 -28.43
CA ALA A 529 14.83 -11.52 -29.20
C ALA A 529 14.99 -10.13 -28.57
N ILE A 530 14.00 -9.61 -27.85
CA ILE A 530 14.06 -8.29 -27.19
C ILE A 530 15.21 -8.23 -26.16
N PRO A 531 15.23 -9.06 -25.11
CA PRO A 531 16.32 -9.06 -24.14
C PRO A 531 17.65 -9.51 -24.77
N TYR A 532 17.63 -10.44 -25.73
CA TYR A 532 18.83 -10.87 -26.43
C TYR A 532 19.51 -9.71 -27.19
N ALA A 533 18.74 -8.92 -27.95
CA ALA A 533 19.26 -7.75 -28.62
C ALA A 533 19.80 -6.70 -27.62
N ALA A 534 19.14 -6.51 -26.48
CA ALA A 534 19.61 -5.62 -25.44
C ALA A 534 20.93 -6.10 -24.82
N ILE A 535 21.11 -7.42 -24.64
CA ILE A 535 22.38 -8.01 -24.19
C ILE A 535 23.49 -7.74 -25.21
N GLN A 536 23.24 -8.01 -26.49
CA GLN A 536 24.22 -7.77 -27.56
C GLN A 536 24.64 -6.30 -27.65
N GLN A 537 23.74 -5.38 -27.36
CA GLN A 537 24.00 -3.93 -27.36
C GLN A 537 24.58 -3.42 -26.02
N GLY A 538 24.79 -4.29 -25.04
CA GLY A 538 25.31 -3.91 -23.73
C GLY A 538 24.32 -3.11 -22.86
N HIS A 539 23.02 -3.19 -23.14
CA HIS A 539 21.94 -2.56 -22.38
C HIS A 539 21.35 -3.44 -21.28
N LEU A 540 21.63 -4.74 -21.35
CA LEU A 540 21.20 -5.74 -20.38
C LEU A 540 22.37 -6.68 -20.08
N THR A 541 22.63 -7.00 -18.81
CA THR A 541 23.62 -7.99 -18.40
C THR A 541 22.95 -9.18 -17.72
N VAL A 542 23.47 -10.38 -17.99
CA VAL A 542 22.98 -11.63 -17.34
C VAL A 542 23.59 -11.82 -15.95
N ALA A 543 24.82 -11.33 -15.73
CA ALA A 543 25.52 -11.45 -14.47
C ALA A 543 24.79 -10.71 -13.33
N LYS A 544 24.70 -11.32 -12.14
CA LYS A 544 24.07 -10.72 -10.96
C LYS A 544 24.85 -9.53 -10.39
N LYS A 545 26.17 -9.53 -10.52
CA LYS A 545 27.07 -8.47 -10.03
C LYS A 545 27.33 -7.45 -11.14
N GLY A 546 27.16 -6.15 -10.86
CA GLY A 546 27.28 -5.09 -11.85
C GLY A 546 26.12 -5.07 -12.86
N LYS A 547 24.92 -5.44 -12.44
CA LYS A 547 23.73 -5.62 -13.28
C LYS A 547 23.31 -4.32 -13.98
N LYS A 548 23.25 -4.37 -15.32
CA LYS A 548 22.66 -3.33 -16.15
C LYS A 548 21.35 -3.84 -16.73
N ASN A 549 20.28 -3.07 -16.61
CA ASN A 549 18.97 -3.44 -17.13
C ASN A 549 18.21 -2.19 -17.61
N ILE A 550 18.20 -1.97 -18.94
CA ILE A 550 17.51 -0.84 -19.56
C ILE A 550 15.99 -0.87 -19.35
N PHE A 551 15.40 -2.03 -19.10
CA PHE A 551 13.95 -2.20 -18.99
C PHE A 551 13.41 -1.94 -17.56
N SER A 552 14.29 -1.95 -16.55
CA SER A 552 13.88 -1.84 -15.15
C SER A 552 13.18 -0.51 -14.88
N GLY A 553 11.93 -0.57 -14.39
CA GLY A 553 11.12 0.60 -14.06
C GLY A 553 10.64 1.42 -15.25
N LYS A 554 10.62 0.84 -16.46
CA LYS A 554 10.22 1.54 -17.69
C LYS A 554 9.03 0.86 -18.37
N CYS A 555 8.27 1.64 -19.14
CA CYS A 555 7.27 1.12 -20.05
C CYS A 555 7.93 0.60 -21.33
N LEU A 556 7.47 -0.54 -21.82
CA LEU A 556 7.87 -1.07 -23.12
C LEU A 556 6.83 -0.69 -24.17
N GLU A 557 7.20 0.13 -25.15
CA GLU A 557 6.37 0.47 -26.28
C GLU A 557 6.84 -0.34 -27.51
N VAL A 558 5.95 -1.17 -28.07
CA VAL A 558 6.29 -2.08 -29.17
C VAL A 558 5.62 -1.62 -30.45
N GLU A 559 6.38 -1.52 -31.54
CA GLU A 559 5.87 -1.17 -32.87
C GLU A 559 6.46 -2.07 -33.97
N GLY A 560 5.86 -2.02 -35.16
CA GLY A 560 6.32 -2.76 -36.34
C GLY A 560 5.71 -4.16 -36.47
N LEU A 561 4.60 -4.44 -35.79
CA LEU A 561 3.85 -5.69 -35.84
C LEU A 561 2.37 -5.40 -36.19
N PRO A 562 2.05 -4.85 -37.41
CA PRO A 562 0.74 -4.27 -37.67
C PRO A 562 -0.42 -5.28 -37.77
N ASN A 563 -0.12 -6.54 -37.98
CA ASN A 563 -1.12 -7.59 -38.25
C ASN A 563 -1.39 -8.53 -37.05
N LEU A 564 -0.96 -8.14 -35.84
CA LEU A 564 -1.21 -8.95 -34.66
C LEU A 564 -2.70 -8.95 -34.28
N LYS A 565 -3.23 -10.13 -33.95
CA LYS A 565 -4.48 -10.27 -33.23
C LYS A 565 -4.26 -9.91 -31.75
N VAL A 566 -5.35 -9.61 -31.03
CA VAL A 566 -5.27 -9.24 -29.61
C VAL A 566 -4.59 -10.33 -28.77
N GLU A 567 -4.90 -11.60 -29.02
CA GLU A 567 -4.28 -12.75 -28.33
C GLU A 567 -2.77 -12.83 -28.59
N GLN A 568 -2.33 -12.50 -29.80
CA GLN A 568 -0.91 -12.47 -30.15
C GLN A 568 -0.19 -11.29 -29.49
N ALA A 569 -0.84 -10.13 -29.43
CA ALA A 569 -0.31 -8.98 -28.71
C ALA A 569 -0.23 -9.27 -27.19
N PHE A 570 -1.23 -9.98 -26.64
CA PHE A 570 -1.20 -10.46 -25.26
C PHE A 570 -0.02 -11.41 -25.02
N GLU A 571 0.22 -12.40 -25.88
CA GLU A 571 1.36 -13.31 -25.73
C GLU A 571 2.70 -12.55 -25.66
N ILE A 572 2.86 -11.51 -26.51
CA ILE A 572 4.08 -10.68 -26.49
C ILE A 572 4.18 -9.88 -25.18
N SER A 573 3.08 -9.30 -24.71
CA SER A 573 3.10 -8.44 -23.53
C SER A 573 3.26 -9.23 -22.22
N ASP A 574 2.71 -10.44 -22.16
CA ASP A 574 2.79 -11.32 -20.98
C ASP A 574 4.19 -11.95 -20.84
N ALA A 575 4.77 -12.41 -21.93
CA ALA A 575 6.04 -13.11 -21.93
C ALA A 575 7.26 -12.19 -21.86
#